data_e673b4bc37361efb20cb7c3b2650f9a6
#
_entry.id   e673b4bc37361efb20cb7c3b2650f9a6
#
_cell.length_a   1.000
_cell.length_b   1.000
_cell.length_c   1.000
_cell.angle_alpha   90.00
_cell.angle_beta   90.00
_cell.angle_gamma   90.00
#
_symmetry.space_group_name_H-M   'P 1'
#
loop_
_entity.id
_entity.type
_entity.pdbx_description
1 polymer ?
#
loop_
_entity_poly.entity_id
_entity_poly.type
_entity_poly.pdbx_seq_one_letter_code
_entity_poly.pdbx_strand_id
1 'polypeptide(L)'
;MNFKKLGKIAVAITLASSLVACGGAKKGVAANVGGVDIPMEAYYKSYAARVNQLTSMYGEDVLKNKEDGKKSTDELLREQAITDLTTTEALKQDAEKSKITVSDDEVNKNISEIETQLGGKEAFDTFLKQNGLPRDYVAENMKNQMLVGKWTQEKTKELTPTDDEVKKYYEDNKDKYFKAKASHILVNDLKEANVLRKQILKGEDFAKVAKENSKDTGSAKNGGSLGEFTSGQMVKEFDEQIAKMDAGDISEPIKTQFGYHIIKLDEKTPLEFDAVKDQVKATLQQEKFKEYVDKVKKDAKIKIYVDTKKEVELPDEFKNFGKIEKEENSKANNAEKANAKSDNKTAEKANKTK
;
A
#
# COMPACT_ATOMS: atom_id res chain seq x y z
N MET A 1 7.68 -24.51 -0.99
CA MET A 1 8.75 -23.48 -1.02
C MET A 1 8.10 -22.11 -0.78
N ASN A 2 8.56 -21.34 0.20
CA ASN A 2 7.84 -20.17 0.73
C ASN A 2 8.01 -18.94 -0.18
N PHE A 3 7.02 -18.65 -1.01
CA PHE A 3 6.95 -17.45 -1.90
C PHE A 3 6.77 -16.10 -1.18
N LYS A 4 6.96 -16.05 0.15
CA LYS A 4 6.77 -14.83 0.97
C LYS A 4 7.90 -13.78 0.86
N LYS A 5 8.93 -13.98 0.01
CA LYS A 5 10.08 -13.08 -0.07
C LYS A 5 10.17 -12.22 -1.34
N LEU A 6 9.28 -12.37 -2.31
CA LEU A 6 9.30 -11.58 -3.56
C LEU A 6 8.34 -10.39 -3.60
N GLY A 7 7.75 -10.05 -2.49
CA GLY A 7 6.75 -8.99 -2.44
C GLY A 7 6.99 -7.96 -1.34
N LYS A 8 7.97 -7.08 -1.47
CA LYS A 8 8.02 -5.83 -0.68
C LYS A 8 8.92 -4.78 -1.34
N ILE A 9 8.56 -4.30 -2.51
CA ILE A 9 8.83 -2.93 -2.93
C ILE A 9 7.55 -2.42 -3.60
N ALA A 10 6.50 -2.33 -2.81
CA ALA A 10 5.37 -1.48 -3.13
C ALA A 10 5.64 -0.16 -2.40
N VAL A 11 6.22 0.80 -3.11
CA VAL A 11 6.10 2.19 -2.70
C VAL A 11 4.62 2.53 -2.90
N ALA A 12 3.84 2.37 -1.84
CA ALA A 12 2.45 2.80 -1.81
C ALA A 12 2.44 4.34 -1.77
N ILE A 13 2.54 4.95 -2.94
CA ILE A 13 2.27 6.38 -3.09
C ILE A 13 0.74 6.53 -3.14
N THR A 14 0.11 6.49 -1.97
CA THR A 14 -1.30 6.88 -1.82
C THR A 14 -1.38 8.41 -1.89
N LEU A 15 -1.59 8.94 -3.08
CA LEU A 15 -1.88 10.35 -3.30
C LEU A 15 -3.29 10.46 -3.90
N ALA A 16 -4.25 10.82 -3.04
CA ALA A 16 -5.56 11.27 -3.48
C ALA A 16 -5.40 12.61 -4.21
N SER A 17 -5.21 12.56 -5.52
CA SER A 17 -5.37 13.73 -6.37
C SER A 17 -6.74 13.67 -7.04
N SER A 18 -7.55 14.71 -6.85
CA SER A 18 -8.81 14.90 -7.56
C SER A 18 -8.50 15.01 -9.06
N LEU A 19 -8.78 13.91 -9.79
CA LEU A 19 -8.64 13.86 -11.24
C LEU A 19 -9.80 14.62 -11.86
N VAL A 20 -9.53 15.75 -12.48
CA VAL A 20 -10.52 16.50 -13.26
C VAL A 20 -10.51 15.94 -14.68
N ALA A 21 -11.51 15.12 -15.00
CA ALA A 21 -11.76 14.70 -16.37
C ALA A 21 -12.39 15.88 -17.13
N CYS A 22 -11.58 16.69 -17.80
CA CYS A 22 -12.03 17.77 -18.68
C CYS A 22 -11.20 17.76 -19.96
N GLY A 23 -11.72 17.17 -21.03
CA GLY A 23 -11.19 17.26 -22.38
C GLY A 23 -11.86 16.20 -23.27
N GLY A 24 -12.31 16.56 -24.46
CA GLY A 24 -13.00 15.66 -25.36
C GLY A 24 -12.26 14.33 -25.55
N ALA A 25 -12.97 13.22 -25.43
CA ALA A 25 -12.44 11.87 -25.51
C ALA A 25 -11.67 11.69 -26.83
N LYS A 26 -10.37 11.42 -26.75
CA LYS A 26 -9.53 11.08 -27.90
C LYS A 26 -9.66 9.58 -28.11
N LYS A 27 -10.18 9.17 -29.29
CA LYS A 27 -10.45 7.76 -29.58
C LYS A 27 -9.17 6.92 -29.43
N GLY A 28 -9.26 5.84 -28.65
CA GLY A 28 -8.15 4.90 -28.44
C GLY A 28 -7.07 5.40 -27.46
N VAL A 29 -7.28 6.54 -26.79
CA VAL A 29 -6.34 7.11 -25.82
C VAL A 29 -6.96 7.14 -24.44
N ALA A 30 -6.28 6.59 -23.45
CA ALA A 30 -6.70 6.56 -22.04
C ALA A 30 -6.33 7.86 -21.30
N ALA A 31 -5.15 8.39 -21.59
CA ALA A 31 -4.65 9.63 -21.01
C ALA A 31 -3.59 10.28 -21.92
N ASN A 32 -3.27 11.56 -21.63
CA ASN A 32 -2.10 12.25 -22.21
C ASN A 32 -1.25 12.79 -21.06
N VAL A 33 0.05 12.59 -21.14
CA VAL A 33 1.03 13.03 -20.13
C VAL A 33 2.13 13.80 -20.84
N GLY A 34 2.19 15.11 -20.66
CA GLY A 34 3.25 15.93 -21.25
C GLY A 34 3.32 15.86 -22.79
N GLY A 35 2.21 15.60 -23.46
CA GLY A 35 2.15 15.40 -24.91
C GLY A 35 2.23 13.94 -25.38
N VAL A 36 2.62 13.00 -24.51
CA VAL A 36 2.65 11.55 -24.81
C VAL A 36 1.28 10.95 -24.54
N ASP A 37 0.71 10.29 -25.54
CA ASP A 37 -0.57 9.59 -25.42
C ASP A 37 -0.38 8.20 -24.82
N ILE A 38 -1.13 7.89 -23.77
CA ILE A 38 -1.24 6.55 -23.19
C ILE A 38 -2.41 5.84 -23.88
N PRO A 39 -2.18 4.73 -24.59
CA PRO A 39 -3.24 4.04 -25.33
C PRO A 39 -4.23 3.35 -24.37
N MET A 40 -5.48 3.20 -24.83
CA MET A 40 -6.51 2.42 -24.11
C MET A 40 -6.08 0.98 -23.86
N GLU A 41 -5.31 0.38 -24.77
CA GLU A 41 -4.76 -0.97 -24.61
C GLU A 41 -3.91 -1.10 -23.34
N ALA A 42 -3.03 -0.13 -23.07
CA ALA A 42 -2.22 -0.12 -21.85
C ALA A 42 -3.10 -0.04 -20.59
N TYR A 43 -4.18 0.76 -20.64
CA TYR A 43 -5.16 0.84 -19.56
C TYR A 43 -5.89 -0.49 -19.35
N TYR A 44 -6.36 -1.14 -20.43
CA TYR A 44 -7.02 -2.44 -20.34
C TYR A 44 -6.10 -3.51 -19.76
N LYS A 45 -4.84 -3.61 -20.21
CA LYS A 45 -3.84 -4.53 -19.65
C LYS A 45 -3.60 -4.28 -18.17
N SER A 46 -3.40 -3.02 -17.79
CA SER A 46 -3.14 -2.63 -16.40
C SER A 46 -4.33 -2.94 -15.47
N TYR A 47 -5.55 -2.65 -15.93
CA TYR A 47 -6.77 -2.93 -15.18
C TYR A 47 -7.06 -4.43 -15.10
N ALA A 48 -7.03 -5.14 -16.23
CA ALA A 48 -7.29 -6.58 -16.29
C ALA A 48 -6.34 -7.39 -15.41
N ALA A 49 -5.03 -7.08 -15.45
CA ALA A 49 -4.05 -7.76 -14.61
C ALA A 49 -4.38 -7.64 -13.12
N ARG A 50 -4.79 -6.45 -12.65
CA ARG A 50 -5.17 -6.21 -11.25
C ARG A 50 -6.44 -6.95 -10.86
N VAL A 51 -7.47 -6.84 -11.69
CA VAL A 51 -8.76 -7.52 -11.47
C VAL A 51 -8.54 -9.03 -11.41
N ASN A 52 -7.88 -9.60 -12.42
CA ASN A 52 -7.68 -11.04 -12.51
C ASN A 52 -6.80 -11.58 -11.38
N GLN A 53 -5.75 -10.85 -10.98
CA GLN A 53 -4.94 -11.23 -9.83
C GLN A 53 -5.77 -11.25 -8.55
N LEU A 54 -6.55 -10.20 -8.29
CA LEU A 54 -7.34 -10.09 -7.07
C LEU A 54 -8.47 -11.14 -7.02
N THR A 55 -9.19 -11.30 -8.12
CA THR A 55 -10.30 -12.28 -8.21
C THR A 55 -9.80 -13.73 -8.18
N SER A 56 -8.60 -14.01 -8.70
CA SER A 56 -7.98 -15.34 -8.58
C SER A 56 -7.68 -15.72 -7.11
N MET A 57 -7.35 -14.73 -6.26
CA MET A 57 -7.04 -14.97 -4.84
C MET A 57 -8.29 -14.98 -3.96
N TYR A 58 -9.26 -14.09 -4.20
CA TYR A 58 -10.37 -13.83 -3.29
C TYR A 58 -11.76 -14.09 -3.89
N GLY A 59 -11.85 -14.44 -5.18
CA GLY A 59 -13.12 -14.61 -5.90
C GLY A 59 -13.67 -13.28 -6.43
N GLU A 60 -14.67 -13.35 -7.32
CA GLU A 60 -15.21 -12.17 -8.02
C GLU A 60 -15.95 -11.19 -7.10
N ASP A 61 -16.53 -11.69 -6.01
CA ASP A 61 -17.29 -10.83 -5.08
C ASP A 61 -16.44 -9.76 -4.41
N VAL A 62 -15.10 -9.94 -4.36
CA VAL A 62 -14.18 -8.93 -3.82
C VAL A 62 -14.30 -7.59 -4.53
N LEU A 63 -14.65 -7.59 -5.82
CA LEU A 63 -14.78 -6.37 -6.63
C LEU A 63 -15.94 -5.46 -6.18
N LYS A 64 -16.97 -6.06 -5.57
CA LYS A 64 -18.17 -5.36 -5.07
C LYS A 64 -17.96 -4.75 -3.69
N ASN A 65 -16.92 -5.17 -2.97
CA ASN A 65 -16.64 -4.69 -1.62
C ASN A 65 -16.44 -3.17 -1.63
N LYS A 66 -17.03 -2.50 -0.63
CA LYS A 66 -16.87 -1.06 -0.43
C LYS A 66 -16.26 -0.80 0.93
N GLU A 67 -15.12 -0.18 0.93
CA GLU A 67 -14.54 0.33 2.16
C GLU A 67 -15.24 1.65 2.52
N ASP A 68 -15.77 1.74 3.73
CA ASP A 68 -16.54 2.91 4.23
C ASP A 68 -17.74 3.35 3.35
N GLY A 69 -18.31 2.43 2.56
CA GLY A 69 -19.51 2.69 1.75
C GLY A 69 -19.33 3.66 0.58
N LYS A 70 -18.08 4.00 0.22
CA LYS A 70 -17.80 5.02 -0.82
C LYS A 70 -17.60 4.39 -2.19
N LYS A 71 -16.43 3.88 -2.47
CA LYS A 71 -16.03 3.30 -3.77
C LYS A 71 -15.99 1.78 -3.67
N SER A 72 -16.35 1.09 -4.75
CA SER A 72 -16.13 -0.35 -4.83
C SER A 72 -14.64 -0.64 -5.08
N THR A 73 -14.20 -1.85 -4.73
CA THR A 73 -12.85 -2.33 -5.05
C THR A 73 -12.58 -2.20 -6.55
N ASP A 74 -13.56 -2.53 -7.38
CA ASP A 74 -13.46 -2.40 -8.83
C ASP A 74 -13.21 -0.94 -9.29
N GLU A 75 -13.96 0.04 -8.72
CA GLU A 75 -13.72 1.46 -9.00
C GLU A 75 -12.31 1.90 -8.59
N LEU A 76 -11.82 1.43 -7.43
CA LEU A 76 -10.47 1.70 -6.97
C LEU A 76 -9.40 1.10 -7.91
N LEU A 77 -9.61 -0.12 -8.42
CA LEU A 77 -8.69 -0.75 -9.37
C LEU A 77 -8.63 0.00 -10.70
N ARG A 78 -9.76 0.53 -11.19
CA ARG A 78 -9.82 1.37 -12.39
C ARG A 78 -9.02 2.66 -12.21
N GLU A 79 -9.21 3.33 -11.08
CA GLU A 79 -8.48 4.56 -10.74
C GLU A 79 -6.98 4.30 -10.59
N GLN A 80 -6.62 3.22 -9.93
CA GLN A 80 -5.22 2.84 -9.73
C GLN A 80 -4.55 2.52 -11.05
N ALA A 81 -5.22 1.78 -11.95
CA ALA A 81 -4.67 1.42 -13.25
C ALA A 81 -4.26 2.65 -14.07
N ILE A 82 -5.10 3.68 -14.15
CA ILE A 82 -4.77 4.89 -14.92
C ILE A 82 -3.81 5.80 -14.17
N THR A 83 -3.89 5.86 -12.85
CA THR A 83 -2.99 6.67 -12.02
C THR A 83 -1.55 6.16 -12.11
N ASP A 84 -1.36 4.85 -12.06
CA ASP A 84 -0.02 4.25 -12.13
C ASP A 84 0.60 4.47 -13.52
N LEU A 85 -0.17 4.29 -14.59
CA LEU A 85 0.30 4.54 -15.95
C LEU A 85 0.71 6.01 -16.16
N THR A 86 -0.12 6.94 -15.73
CA THR A 86 0.15 8.37 -15.89
C THR A 86 1.29 8.86 -15.01
N THR A 87 1.39 8.32 -13.79
CA THR A 87 2.51 8.63 -12.89
C THR A 87 3.81 8.08 -13.44
N THR A 88 3.84 6.81 -13.84
CA THR A 88 5.03 6.18 -14.44
C THR A 88 5.51 6.97 -15.65
N GLU A 89 4.61 7.38 -16.54
CA GLU A 89 4.99 8.17 -17.71
C GLU A 89 5.55 9.55 -17.33
N ALA A 90 4.95 10.24 -16.34
CA ALA A 90 5.47 11.51 -15.86
C ALA A 90 6.90 11.37 -15.27
N LEU A 91 7.13 10.31 -14.48
CA LEU A 91 8.46 10.04 -13.90
C LEU A 91 9.48 9.63 -14.98
N LYS A 92 9.07 8.88 -16.02
CA LYS A 92 9.91 8.57 -17.19
C LYS A 92 10.39 9.85 -17.88
N GLN A 93 9.50 10.77 -18.14
CA GLN A 93 9.86 12.04 -18.78
C GLN A 93 10.81 12.88 -17.92
N ASP A 94 10.69 12.84 -16.60
CA ASP A 94 11.63 13.52 -15.70
C ASP A 94 12.99 12.79 -15.63
N ALA A 95 12.98 11.45 -15.65
CA ALA A 95 14.18 10.62 -15.74
C ALA A 95 14.97 10.91 -17.03
N GLU A 96 14.28 11.03 -18.18
CA GLU A 96 14.89 11.37 -19.46
C GLU A 96 15.55 12.77 -19.41
N LYS A 97 14.87 13.77 -18.84
CA LYS A 97 15.45 15.13 -18.63
C LYS A 97 16.70 15.08 -17.76
N SER A 98 16.72 14.17 -16.81
CA SER A 98 17.86 13.92 -15.90
C SER A 98 18.91 12.96 -16.50
N LYS A 99 18.74 12.51 -17.76
CA LYS A 99 19.60 11.54 -18.46
C LYS A 99 19.74 10.20 -17.73
N ILE A 100 18.73 9.81 -16.96
CA ILE A 100 18.63 8.52 -16.30
C ILE A 100 17.99 7.54 -17.29
N THR A 101 18.68 6.45 -17.58
CA THR A 101 18.24 5.46 -18.56
C THR A 101 18.40 4.03 -18.04
N VAL A 102 17.67 3.11 -18.65
CA VAL A 102 17.83 1.66 -18.48
C VAL A 102 17.98 1.04 -19.85
N SER A 103 19.08 0.33 -20.07
CA SER A 103 19.33 -0.38 -21.31
C SER A 103 18.57 -1.70 -21.39
N ASP A 104 18.38 -2.22 -22.61
CA ASP A 104 17.77 -3.53 -22.79
C ASP A 104 18.63 -4.65 -22.21
N ASP A 105 19.96 -4.49 -22.22
CA ASP A 105 20.89 -5.45 -21.60
C ASP A 105 20.68 -5.54 -20.09
N GLU A 106 20.44 -4.42 -19.40
CA GLU A 106 20.12 -4.41 -17.97
C GLU A 106 18.80 -5.14 -17.70
N VAL A 107 17.78 -4.92 -18.54
CA VAL A 107 16.49 -5.63 -18.43
C VAL A 107 16.69 -7.12 -18.66
N ASN A 108 17.39 -7.51 -19.74
CA ASN A 108 17.65 -8.90 -20.06
C ASN A 108 18.44 -9.62 -18.97
N LYS A 109 19.42 -8.94 -18.36
CA LYS A 109 20.17 -9.47 -17.22
C LYS A 109 19.23 -9.74 -16.03
N ASN A 110 18.36 -8.82 -15.70
CA ASN A 110 17.41 -8.96 -14.59
C ASN A 110 16.42 -10.12 -14.87
N ILE A 111 15.92 -10.24 -16.10
CA ILE A 111 15.09 -11.38 -16.51
C ILE A 111 15.86 -12.70 -16.35
N SER A 112 17.12 -12.76 -16.80
CA SER A 112 17.94 -13.98 -16.67
C SER A 112 18.21 -14.37 -15.21
N GLU A 113 18.34 -13.40 -14.31
CA GLU A 113 18.45 -13.65 -12.87
C GLU A 113 17.15 -14.27 -12.31
N ILE A 114 15.97 -13.76 -12.72
CA ILE A 114 14.67 -14.33 -12.35
C ILE A 114 14.50 -15.74 -12.96
N GLU A 115 14.86 -15.93 -14.22
CA GLU A 115 14.86 -17.25 -14.87
C GLU A 115 15.68 -18.25 -14.05
N THR A 116 16.89 -17.86 -13.66
CA THR A 116 17.76 -18.72 -12.84
C THR A 116 17.14 -19.07 -11.49
N GLN A 117 16.51 -18.10 -10.82
CA GLN A 117 15.84 -18.32 -9.53
C GLN A 117 14.62 -19.23 -9.63
N LEU A 118 13.94 -19.25 -10.78
CA LEU A 118 12.77 -20.08 -11.05
C LEU A 118 13.12 -21.47 -11.60
N GLY A 119 14.39 -21.74 -11.89
CA GLY A 119 14.83 -23.04 -12.40
C GLY A 119 15.06 -23.07 -13.92
N GLY A 120 15.20 -21.92 -14.54
CA GLY A 120 15.56 -21.75 -15.94
C GLY A 120 14.46 -21.09 -16.78
N LYS A 121 14.80 -20.81 -18.05
CA LYS A 121 13.91 -20.12 -18.98
C LYS A 121 12.57 -20.81 -19.15
N GLU A 122 12.55 -22.14 -19.28
CA GLU A 122 11.31 -22.91 -19.47
C GLU A 122 10.37 -22.79 -18.26
N ALA A 123 10.93 -22.78 -17.04
CA ALA A 123 10.16 -22.58 -15.83
C ALA A 123 9.59 -21.16 -15.75
N PHE A 124 10.36 -20.16 -16.18
CA PHE A 124 9.87 -18.78 -16.28
C PHE A 124 8.76 -18.64 -17.33
N ASP A 125 8.93 -19.19 -18.53
CA ASP A 125 7.91 -19.15 -19.58
C ASP A 125 6.62 -19.86 -19.14
N THR A 126 6.74 -20.99 -18.42
CA THR A 126 5.61 -21.68 -17.80
C THR A 126 4.93 -20.81 -16.74
N PHE A 127 5.70 -20.16 -15.88
CA PHE A 127 5.18 -19.21 -14.89
C PHE A 127 4.42 -18.06 -15.55
N LEU A 128 4.96 -17.46 -16.61
CA LEU A 128 4.29 -16.39 -17.34
C LEU A 128 2.96 -16.85 -17.94
N LYS A 129 2.96 -18.03 -18.56
CA LYS A 129 1.75 -18.64 -19.13
C LYS A 129 0.69 -18.91 -18.08
N GLN A 130 1.07 -19.50 -16.95
CA GLN A 130 0.16 -19.76 -15.80
C GLN A 130 -0.44 -18.48 -15.21
N ASN A 131 0.26 -17.36 -15.33
CA ASN A 131 -0.20 -16.05 -14.87
C ASN A 131 -0.82 -15.19 -15.99
N GLY A 132 -1.04 -15.74 -17.19
CA GLY A 132 -1.64 -15.02 -18.30
C GLY A 132 -0.87 -13.75 -18.73
N LEU A 133 0.46 -13.74 -18.55
CA LEU A 133 1.30 -12.57 -18.80
C LEU A 133 2.23 -12.79 -20.02
N PRO A 134 2.11 -11.98 -21.09
CA PRO A 134 3.06 -11.96 -22.18
C PRO A 134 4.45 -11.54 -21.73
N ARG A 135 5.49 -12.16 -22.29
CA ARG A 135 6.89 -11.90 -21.91
C ARG A 135 7.33 -10.46 -22.20
N ASP A 136 6.91 -9.92 -23.32
CA ASP A 136 7.17 -8.53 -23.74
C ASP A 136 6.56 -7.52 -22.76
N TYR A 137 5.33 -7.76 -22.33
CA TYR A 137 4.68 -6.95 -21.30
C TYR A 137 5.46 -6.97 -19.97
N VAL A 138 5.95 -8.14 -19.56
CA VAL A 138 6.75 -8.27 -18.33
C VAL A 138 8.09 -7.55 -18.49
N ALA A 139 8.75 -7.67 -19.65
CA ALA A 139 10.00 -6.97 -19.92
C ALA A 139 9.82 -5.44 -19.93
N GLU A 140 8.76 -4.93 -20.55
CA GLU A 140 8.44 -3.51 -20.57
C GLU A 140 8.15 -2.98 -19.16
N ASN A 141 7.31 -3.67 -18.38
CA ASN A 141 7.05 -3.28 -17.00
C ASN A 141 8.31 -3.30 -16.14
N MET A 142 9.18 -4.30 -16.33
CA MET A 142 10.46 -4.38 -15.63
C MET A 142 11.34 -3.18 -15.98
N LYS A 143 11.44 -2.83 -17.28
CA LYS A 143 12.19 -1.64 -17.72
C LYS A 143 11.68 -0.37 -17.04
N ASN A 144 10.36 -0.20 -16.99
CA ASN A 144 9.72 0.94 -16.34
C ASN A 144 10.01 0.96 -14.82
N GLN A 145 9.90 -0.18 -14.15
CA GLN A 145 10.21 -0.30 -12.71
C GLN A 145 11.69 0.00 -12.41
N MET A 146 12.61 -0.54 -13.22
CA MET A 146 14.04 -0.27 -13.08
C MET A 146 14.35 1.21 -13.30
N LEU A 147 13.73 1.84 -14.30
CA LEU A 147 13.92 3.28 -14.58
C LEU A 147 13.41 4.14 -13.42
N VAL A 148 12.19 3.88 -12.94
CA VAL A 148 11.63 4.59 -11.77
C VAL A 148 12.46 4.33 -10.52
N GLY A 149 12.98 3.10 -10.34
CA GLY A 149 13.89 2.77 -9.23
C GLY A 149 15.20 3.58 -9.27
N LYS A 150 15.88 3.63 -10.42
CA LYS A 150 17.08 4.45 -10.62
C LYS A 150 16.79 5.93 -10.39
N TRP A 151 15.71 6.44 -10.97
CA TRP A 151 15.26 7.81 -10.81
C TRP A 151 15.01 8.14 -9.33
N THR A 152 14.27 7.28 -8.62
CA THR A 152 14.01 7.44 -7.18
C THR A 152 15.32 7.52 -6.39
N GLN A 153 16.27 6.63 -6.66
CA GLN A 153 17.56 6.60 -5.99
C GLN A 153 18.35 7.91 -6.21
N GLU A 154 18.43 8.37 -7.44
CA GLU A 154 19.17 9.61 -7.76
C GLU A 154 18.47 10.85 -7.17
N LYS A 155 17.14 10.96 -7.30
CA LYS A 155 16.41 12.08 -6.72
C LYS A 155 16.43 12.09 -5.20
N THR A 156 16.41 10.91 -4.56
CA THR A 156 16.59 10.82 -3.11
C THR A 156 17.94 11.36 -2.66
N LYS A 157 19.01 11.10 -3.41
CA LYS A 157 20.34 11.67 -3.13
C LYS A 157 20.37 13.18 -3.33
N GLU A 158 19.85 13.65 -4.48
CA GLU A 158 19.80 15.09 -4.82
C GLU A 158 19.00 15.89 -3.78
N LEU A 159 17.93 15.33 -3.25
CA LEU A 159 17.04 15.96 -2.29
C LEU A 159 17.43 15.71 -0.83
N THR A 160 18.61 15.12 -0.57
CA THR A 160 19.08 14.91 0.80
C THR A 160 19.19 16.26 1.53
N PRO A 161 18.48 16.44 2.66
CA PRO A 161 18.53 17.68 3.41
C PRO A 161 19.93 17.95 3.98
N THR A 162 20.34 19.21 3.96
CA THR A 162 21.53 19.66 4.70
C THR A 162 21.27 19.69 6.20
N ASP A 163 22.33 19.71 7.00
CA ASP A 163 22.19 19.77 8.47
C ASP A 163 21.48 21.05 8.92
N ASP A 164 21.69 22.18 8.22
CA ASP A 164 21.01 23.44 8.51
C ASP A 164 19.50 23.36 8.19
N GLU A 165 19.13 22.73 7.07
CA GLU A 165 17.70 22.50 6.74
C GLU A 165 17.04 21.59 7.80
N VAL A 166 17.74 20.53 8.24
CA VAL A 166 17.24 19.60 9.27
C VAL A 166 17.03 20.35 10.59
N LYS A 167 18.00 21.17 11.01
CA LYS A 167 17.89 21.96 12.23
C LYS A 167 16.74 22.97 12.17
N LYS A 168 16.64 23.70 11.04
CA LYS A 168 15.54 24.63 10.82
C LYS A 168 14.19 23.92 10.85
N TYR A 169 14.06 22.77 10.18
CA TYR A 169 12.83 22.00 10.18
C TYR A 169 12.42 21.53 11.58
N TYR A 170 13.39 21.12 12.40
CA TYR A 170 13.13 20.78 13.80
C TYR A 170 12.60 22.00 14.57
N GLU A 171 13.25 23.15 14.47
CA GLU A 171 12.80 24.36 15.17
C GLU A 171 11.38 24.79 14.76
N ASP A 172 11.07 24.69 13.47
CA ASP A 172 9.75 25.03 12.91
C ASP A 172 8.66 24.00 13.30
N ASN A 173 9.04 22.79 13.76
CA ASN A 173 8.14 21.67 14.07
C ASN A 173 8.42 21.03 15.44
N LYS A 174 8.98 21.78 16.37
CA LYS A 174 9.49 21.27 17.64
C LYS A 174 8.43 20.54 18.48
N ASP A 175 7.20 20.98 18.42
CA ASP A 175 6.03 20.39 19.07
C ASP A 175 5.68 18.97 18.57
N LYS A 176 6.15 18.59 17.39
CA LYS A 176 5.97 17.25 16.82
C LYS A 176 6.97 16.20 17.35
N TYR A 177 7.99 16.64 18.08
CA TYR A 177 9.05 15.78 18.61
C TYR A 177 8.97 15.75 20.13
N PHE A 178 8.36 14.73 20.68
CA PHE A 178 8.07 14.61 22.09
C PHE A 178 8.25 13.19 22.61
N LYS A 179 8.39 13.10 23.90
CA LYS A 179 8.20 11.92 24.73
C LYS A 179 6.94 12.15 25.56
N ALA A 180 6.03 11.19 25.59
CA ALA A 180 4.75 11.34 26.25
C ALA A 180 4.37 10.10 27.04
N LYS A 181 3.52 10.31 28.05
CA LYS A 181 2.70 9.27 28.68
C LYS A 181 1.26 9.61 28.43
N ALA A 182 0.50 8.64 27.92
CA ALA A 182 -0.90 8.82 27.64
C ALA A 182 -1.70 7.56 27.92
N SER A 183 -2.99 7.76 28.07
CA SER A 183 -3.98 6.69 28.11
C SER A 183 -5.00 6.90 26.99
N HIS A 184 -5.59 5.82 26.46
CA HIS A 184 -6.61 5.95 25.44
C HIS A 184 -7.80 5.02 25.63
N ILE A 185 -8.90 5.37 25.00
CA ILE A 185 -10.09 4.55 24.85
C ILE A 185 -10.36 4.41 23.35
N LEU A 186 -10.40 3.18 22.85
CA LEU A 186 -10.69 2.87 21.46
C LEU A 186 -12.10 2.31 21.33
N VAL A 187 -12.92 2.87 20.44
CA VAL A 187 -14.26 2.38 20.11
C VAL A 187 -14.50 2.42 18.60
N ASN A 188 -15.50 1.69 18.11
CA ASN A 188 -15.77 1.60 16.68
C ASN A 188 -16.60 2.77 16.15
N ASP A 189 -17.38 3.44 17.01
CA ASP A 189 -18.38 4.42 16.60
C ASP A 189 -18.13 5.81 17.20
N LEU A 190 -18.27 6.85 16.36
CA LEU A 190 -18.07 8.23 16.79
C LEU A 190 -19.07 8.69 17.87
N LYS A 191 -20.33 8.21 17.81
CA LYS A 191 -21.36 8.59 18.80
C LYS A 191 -21.03 8.01 20.14
N GLU A 192 -20.58 6.73 20.17
CA GLU A 192 -20.08 6.07 21.38
C GLU A 192 -18.91 6.85 21.97
N ALA A 193 -17.88 7.19 21.16
CA ALA A 193 -16.73 7.97 21.61
C ALA A 193 -17.15 9.32 22.22
N ASN A 194 -18.09 10.04 21.58
CA ASN A 194 -18.61 11.30 22.10
C ASN A 194 -19.35 11.15 23.44
N VAL A 195 -20.09 10.06 23.63
CA VAL A 195 -20.78 9.77 24.91
C VAL A 195 -19.77 9.53 26.01
N LEU A 196 -18.81 8.64 25.78
CA LEU A 196 -17.76 8.31 26.77
C LEU A 196 -16.93 9.54 27.15
N ARG A 197 -16.54 10.34 26.17
CA ARG A 197 -15.82 11.59 26.42
C ARG A 197 -16.64 12.54 27.32
N LYS A 198 -17.93 12.70 27.06
CA LYS A 198 -18.81 13.53 27.91
C LYS A 198 -18.92 13.04 29.35
N GLN A 199 -18.91 11.72 29.56
CA GLN A 199 -18.88 11.12 30.88
C GLN A 199 -17.59 11.48 31.62
N ILE A 200 -16.44 11.33 30.94
CA ILE A 200 -15.12 11.67 31.50
C ILE A 200 -15.05 13.17 31.87
N LEU A 201 -15.51 14.05 30.98
CA LEU A 201 -15.52 15.49 31.22
C LEU A 201 -16.48 15.92 32.37
N LYS A 202 -17.43 15.06 32.73
CA LYS A 202 -18.30 15.24 33.89
C LYS A 202 -17.72 14.68 35.22
N GLY A 203 -16.51 14.11 35.15
CA GLY A 203 -15.78 13.63 36.29
C GLY A 203 -15.75 12.11 36.47
N GLU A 204 -16.24 11.31 35.48
CA GLU A 204 -16.02 9.88 35.54
C GLU A 204 -14.54 9.55 35.38
N ASP A 205 -14.07 8.53 36.10
CA ASP A 205 -12.68 8.12 36.07
C ASP A 205 -12.32 7.51 34.70
N PHE A 206 -11.32 8.10 34.03
CA PHE A 206 -10.89 7.69 32.70
C PHE A 206 -10.50 6.20 32.64
N ALA A 207 -9.77 5.72 33.65
CA ALA A 207 -9.29 4.34 33.70
C ALA A 207 -10.45 3.34 33.84
N LYS A 208 -11.50 3.73 34.62
CA LYS A 208 -12.73 2.91 34.73
C LYS A 208 -13.45 2.86 33.42
N VAL A 209 -13.68 4.01 32.76
CA VAL A 209 -14.36 4.07 31.45
C VAL A 209 -13.57 3.26 30.39
N ALA A 210 -12.24 3.34 30.40
CA ALA A 210 -11.39 2.56 29.51
C ALA A 210 -11.54 1.05 29.73
N LYS A 211 -11.51 0.58 30.98
CA LYS A 211 -11.68 -0.84 31.33
C LYS A 211 -13.01 -1.41 30.87
N GLU A 212 -14.06 -0.62 30.95
CA GLU A 212 -15.43 -1.05 30.67
C GLU A 212 -15.78 -1.01 29.19
N ASN A 213 -15.18 -0.07 28.42
CA ASN A 213 -15.65 0.25 27.07
C ASN A 213 -14.59 0.11 25.97
N SER A 214 -13.29 0.18 26.31
CA SER A 214 -12.26 0.19 25.27
C SER A 214 -12.16 -1.15 24.51
N LYS A 215 -12.10 -1.09 23.19
CA LYS A 215 -11.86 -2.24 22.30
C LYS A 215 -10.38 -2.63 22.21
N ASP A 216 -9.48 -1.75 22.66
CA ASP A 216 -8.08 -2.13 22.82
C ASP A 216 -7.90 -2.93 24.10
N THR A 217 -8.04 -4.24 24.00
CA THR A 217 -7.92 -5.19 25.12
C THR A 217 -6.53 -5.22 25.75
N GLY A 218 -5.51 -4.75 25.02
CA GLY A 218 -4.13 -4.66 25.49
C GLY A 218 -3.97 -3.63 26.60
N SER A 219 -4.46 -2.40 26.34
CA SER A 219 -4.37 -1.29 27.32
C SER A 219 -5.56 -1.19 28.26
N ALA A 220 -6.76 -1.62 27.85
CA ALA A 220 -8.00 -1.50 28.62
C ALA A 220 -7.86 -2.01 30.07
N LYS A 221 -7.24 -3.20 30.25
CA LYS A 221 -7.02 -3.82 31.56
C LYS A 221 -6.25 -2.91 32.52
N ASN A 222 -5.36 -2.07 31.98
CA ASN A 222 -4.54 -1.11 32.68
C ASN A 222 -5.13 0.31 32.62
N GLY A 223 -6.46 0.45 32.47
CA GLY A 223 -7.13 1.74 32.41
C GLY A 223 -6.85 2.54 31.14
N GLY A 224 -6.50 1.86 30.04
CA GLY A 224 -6.18 2.47 28.77
C GLY A 224 -4.72 2.98 28.66
N SER A 225 -3.88 2.75 29.69
CA SER A 225 -2.50 3.24 29.70
C SER A 225 -1.66 2.62 28.57
N LEU A 226 -0.99 3.49 27.81
CA LEU A 226 -0.03 3.13 26.76
C LEU A 226 1.42 3.15 27.25
N GLY A 227 1.61 3.56 28.53
CA GLY A 227 2.95 3.78 29.07
C GLY A 227 3.64 4.99 28.45
N GLU A 228 4.96 4.96 28.48
CA GLU A 228 5.82 5.99 27.90
C GLU A 228 6.14 5.63 26.43
N PHE A 229 6.05 6.62 25.55
CA PHE A 229 6.38 6.49 24.13
C PHE A 229 6.94 7.79 23.57
N THR A 230 7.57 7.71 22.41
CA THR A 230 8.06 8.88 21.66
C THR A 230 7.25 9.08 20.37
N SER A 231 7.23 10.31 19.88
CA SER A 231 6.65 10.63 18.58
C SER A 231 7.19 9.72 17.48
N GLY A 232 6.33 9.27 16.58
CA GLY A 232 6.62 8.30 15.52
C GLY A 232 6.39 6.83 15.91
N GLN A 233 6.08 6.53 17.17
CA GLN A 233 5.74 5.17 17.62
C GLN A 233 4.25 4.86 17.51
N MET A 234 3.41 5.87 17.51
CA MET A 234 1.97 5.72 17.32
C MET A 234 1.56 5.96 15.86
N VAL A 235 0.30 5.70 15.53
CA VAL A 235 -0.24 6.08 14.23
C VAL A 235 -0.26 7.60 14.09
N LYS A 236 -0.12 8.08 12.86
CA LYS A 236 0.05 9.49 12.54
C LYS A 236 -0.98 10.39 13.21
N GLU A 237 -2.26 10.03 13.12
CA GLU A 237 -3.37 10.81 13.66
C GLU A 237 -3.29 10.93 15.19
N PHE A 238 -2.76 9.90 15.86
CA PHE A 238 -2.57 9.90 17.31
C PHE A 238 -1.41 10.84 17.70
N ASP A 239 -0.27 10.72 17.03
CA ASP A 239 0.89 11.61 17.27
C ASP A 239 0.56 13.07 16.97
N GLU A 240 -0.15 13.36 15.89
CA GLU A 240 -0.61 14.72 15.53
C GLU A 240 -1.57 15.30 16.58
N GLN A 241 -2.35 14.47 17.24
CA GLN A 241 -3.22 14.91 18.33
C GLN A 241 -2.42 15.20 19.59
N ILE A 242 -1.51 14.29 19.98
CA ILE A 242 -0.63 14.51 21.14
C ILE A 242 0.22 15.78 20.97
N ALA A 243 0.73 16.06 19.79
CA ALA A 243 1.49 17.26 19.51
C ALA A 243 0.74 18.55 19.90
N LYS A 244 -0.59 18.58 19.74
CA LYS A 244 -1.48 19.73 20.02
C LYS A 244 -2.02 19.79 21.44
N MET A 245 -1.82 18.73 22.25
CA MET A 245 -2.36 18.64 23.61
C MET A 245 -1.35 19.10 24.64
N ASP A 246 -1.86 19.61 25.76
CA ASP A 246 -1.09 19.84 26.99
C ASP A 246 -1.33 18.70 27.99
N ALA A 247 -0.40 18.52 28.93
CA ALA A 247 -0.54 17.52 29.98
C ALA A 247 -1.81 17.79 30.80
N GLY A 248 -2.62 16.76 30.99
CA GLY A 248 -3.93 16.82 31.65
C GLY A 248 -5.11 16.88 30.66
N ASP A 249 -4.89 17.16 29.40
CA ASP A 249 -5.95 17.27 28.42
C ASP A 249 -6.59 15.92 28.06
N ILE A 250 -7.88 16.01 27.66
CA ILE A 250 -8.66 14.93 27.07
C ILE A 250 -9.09 15.34 25.66
N SER A 251 -8.63 14.59 24.65
CA SER A 251 -8.86 14.91 23.25
C SER A 251 -10.35 14.84 22.87
N GLU A 252 -10.70 15.51 21.76
CA GLU A 252 -11.86 15.10 20.97
C GLU A 252 -11.62 13.69 20.41
N PRO A 253 -12.67 12.93 20.05
CA PRO A 253 -12.50 11.66 19.37
C PRO A 253 -11.77 11.83 18.05
N ILE A 254 -10.65 11.14 17.87
CA ILE A 254 -9.87 11.13 16.63
C ILE A 254 -10.10 9.81 15.89
N LYS A 255 -10.25 9.86 14.57
CA LYS A 255 -10.43 8.68 13.74
C LYS A 255 -9.06 8.16 13.27
N THR A 256 -8.84 6.85 13.44
CA THR A 256 -7.71 6.11 12.85
C THR A 256 -8.23 4.91 12.08
N GLN A 257 -7.34 4.13 11.49
CA GLN A 257 -7.70 2.85 10.87
C GLN A 257 -8.27 1.83 11.87
N PHE A 258 -8.03 1.98 13.17
CA PHE A 258 -8.50 1.07 14.23
C PHE A 258 -9.87 1.44 14.79
N GLY A 259 -10.34 2.66 14.57
CA GLY A 259 -11.58 3.18 15.12
C GLY A 259 -11.43 4.62 15.60
N TYR A 260 -12.19 4.97 16.64
CA TYR A 260 -12.15 6.30 17.28
C TYR A 260 -11.45 6.21 18.62
N HIS A 261 -10.45 7.07 18.82
CA HIS A 261 -9.70 7.16 20.07
C HIS A 261 -10.08 8.41 20.84
N ILE A 262 -10.27 8.27 22.16
CA ILE A 262 -10.27 9.37 23.12
C ILE A 262 -8.95 9.27 23.86
N ILE A 263 -8.15 10.31 23.85
CA ILE A 263 -6.80 10.33 24.44
C ILE A 263 -6.81 11.20 25.69
N LYS A 264 -6.22 10.70 26.78
CA LYS A 264 -5.83 11.48 27.93
C LYS A 264 -4.31 11.59 27.95
N LEU A 265 -3.78 12.80 27.87
CA LEU A 265 -2.35 13.04 27.94
C LEU A 265 -1.95 13.25 29.39
N ASP A 266 -1.11 12.37 29.94
CA ASP A 266 -0.66 12.47 31.32
C ASP A 266 0.61 13.31 31.45
N GLU A 267 1.59 13.10 30.56
CA GLU A 267 2.86 13.83 30.53
C GLU A 267 3.31 14.05 29.08
N LYS A 268 3.92 15.21 28.78
CA LYS A 268 4.60 15.49 27.51
C LYS A 268 5.87 16.29 27.76
N THR A 269 6.98 15.84 27.19
CA THR A 269 8.28 16.51 27.26
C THR A 269 8.85 16.62 25.86
N PRO A 270 9.26 17.80 25.38
CA PRO A 270 9.96 17.93 24.09
C PRO A 270 11.23 17.07 24.07
N LEU A 271 11.52 16.49 22.93
CA LEU A 271 12.80 15.82 22.66
C LEU A 271 13.77 16.82 22.05
N GLU A 272 14.98 16.88 22.57
CA GLU A 272 16.02 17.74 22.05
C GLU A 272 16.47 17.33 20.65
N PHE A 273 16.97 18.27 19.85
CA PHE A 273 17.35 18.07 18.46
C PHE A 273 18.27 16.86 18.24
N ASP A 274 19.30 16.73 19.06
CA ASP A 274 20.28 15.65 18.91
C ASP A 274 19.66 14.26 19.09
N ALA A 275 18.61 14.14 19.92
CA ALA A 275 17.91 12.88 20.15
C ALA A 275 17.02 12.47 18.95
N VAL A 276 16.63 13.42 18.09
CA VAL A 276 15.68 13.18 16.98
C VAL A 276 16.24 13.57 15.62
N LYS A 277 17.50 13.97 15.53
CA LYS A 277 18.14 14.48 14.29
C LYS A 277 17.91 13.55 13.09
N ASP A 278 18.12 12.25 13.26
CA ASP A 278 17.94 11.28 12.18
C ASP A 278 16.47 11.12 11.78
N GLN A 279 15.55 11.14 12.73
CA GLN A 279 14.11 11.12 12.48
C GLN A 279 13.66 12.37 11.73
N VAL A 280 14.11 13.55 12.17
CA VAL A 280 13.84 14.84 11.50
C VAL A 280 14.36 14.82 10.07
N LYS A 281 15.59 14.36 9.86
CA LYS A 281 16.22 14.25 8.54
C LYS A 281 15.42 13.34 7.61
N ALA A 282 15.02 12.17 8.10
CA ALA A 282 14.22 11.22 7.33
C ALA A 282 12.84 11.79 6.96
N THR A 283 12.17 12.46 7.91
CA THR A 283 10.87 13.11 7.67
C THR A 283 10.99 14.21 6.61
N LEU A 284 11.95 15.12 6.78
CA LEU A 284 12.18 16.21 5.82
C LEU A 284 12.55 15.69 4.44
N GLN A 285 13.35 14.63 4.36
CA GLN A 285 13.69 14.00 3.08
C GLN A 285 12.47 13.42 2.38
N GLN A 286 11.58 12.76 3.11
CA GLN A 286 10.32 12.23 2.56
C GLN A 286 9.41 13.37 2.06
N GLU A 287 9.30 14.46 2.81
CA GLU A 287 8.50 15.63 2.40
C GLU A 287 9.07 16.26 1.13
N LYS A 288 10.37 16.54 1.08
CA LYS A 288 11.04 17.08 -0.12
C LYS A 288 10.85 16.17 -1.34
N PHE A 289 10.99 14.85 -1.16
CA PHE A 289 10.77 13.89 -2.23
C PHE A 289 9.32 13.88 -2.72
N LYS A 290 8.37 13.88 -1.78
CA LYS A 290 6.94 13.94 -2.12
C LYS A 290 6.60 15.22 -2.88
N GLU A 291 7.05 16.36 -2.41
CA GLU A 291 6.85 17.66 -3.09
C GLU A 291 7.44 17.66 -4.50
N TYR A 292 8.62 17.06 -4.67
CA TYR A 292 9.24 16.90 -5.98
C TYR A 292 8.40 16.04 -6.93
N VAL A 293 7.92 14.88 -6.45
CA VAL A 293 7.02 14.00 -7.24
C VAL A 293 5.74 14.74 -7.61
N ASP A 294 5.13 15.47 -6.68
CA ASP A 294 3.91 16.24 -6.94
C ASP A 294 4.17 17.34 -7.99
N LYS A 295 5.33 18.00 -7.94
CA LYS A 295 5.78 18.96 -8.94
C LYS A 295 5.94 18.30 -10.31
N VAL A 296 6.62 17.15 -10.41
CA VAL A 296 6.80 16.41 -11.67
C VAL A 296 5.45 16.07 -12.29
N LYS A 297 4.50 15.54 -11.50
CA LYS A 297 3.13 15.23 -11.96
C LYS A 297 2.39 16.48 -12.46
N LYS A 298 2.51 17.58 -11.76
CA LYS A 298 1.89 18.86 -12.14
C LYS A 298 2.48 19.39 -13.46
N ASP A 299 3.81 19.37 -13.58
CA ASP A 299 4.53 19.86 -14.77
C ASP A 299 4.24 18.98 -16.00
N ALA A 300 3.98 17.71 -15.81
CA ALA A 300 3.58 16.76 -16.86
C ALA A 300 2.17 17.02 -17.43
N LYS A 301 1.38 17.93 -16.83
CA LYS A 301 0.05 18.34 -17.34
C LYS A 301 -0.83 17.15 -17.70
N ILE A 302 -0.96 16.19 -16.77
CA ILE A 302 -1.71 14.94 -16.99
C ILE A 302 -3.17 15.24 -17.34
N LYS A 303 -3.66 14.63 -18.43
CA LYS A 303 -5.06 14.68 -18.86
C LYS A 303 -5.57 13.25 -18.98
N ILE A 304 -6.59 12.89 -18.21
CA ILE A 304 -7.21 11.56 -18.22
C ILE A 304 -8.51 11.63 -19.02
N TYR A 305 -8.71 10.68 -19.95
CA TYR A 305 -9.88 10.60 -20.82
C TYR A 305 -10.81 9.45 -20.45
N VAL A 306 -10.32 8.46 -19.68
CA VAL A 306 -11.17 7.36 -19.15
C VAL A 306 -12.03 7.83 -17.99
N ASP A 307 -13.28 7.41 -17.98
CA ASP A 307 -14.21 7.65 -16.86
C ASP A 307 -14.14 6.45 -15.90
N THR A 308 -13.34 6.60 -14.84
CA THR A 308 -13.12 5.52 -13.87
C THR A 308 -14.34 5.18 -13.01
N LYS A 309 -15.40 6.03 -13.03
CA LYS A 309 -16.67 5.77 -12.34
C LYS A 309 -17.57 4.82 -13.11
N LYS A 310 -17.35 4.69 -14.41
CA LYS A 310 -18.10 3.75 -15.25
C LYS A 310 -17.41 2.40 -15.27
N GLU A 311 -18.21 1.35 -15.29
CA GLU A 311 -17.71 0.00 -15.53
C GLU A 311 -16.96 -0.06 -16.86
N VAL A 312 -15.89 -0.85 -16.88
CA VAL A 312 -15.07 -1.06 -18.07
C VAL A 312 -15.43 -2.42 -18.66
N GLU A 313 -15.98 -2.42 -19.84
CA GLU A 313 -16.11 -3.64 -20.63
C GLU A 313 -14.76 -3.92 -21.29
N LEU A 314 -14.07 -4.96 -20.79
CA LEU A 314 -12.78 -5.37 -21.35
C LEU A 314 -13.01 -6.06 -22.71
N PRO A 315 -12.27 -5.66 -23.77
CA PRO A 315 -12.19 -6.44 -24.99
C PRO A 315 -11.81 -7.90 -24.71
N ASP A 316 -12.31 -8.83 -25.52
CA ASP A 316 -12.13 -10.28 -25.28
C ASP A 316 -10.66 -10.69 -25.13
N GLU A 317 -9.77 -10.05 -25.86
CA GLU A 317 -8.31 -10.27 -25.83
C GLU A 317 -7.67 -9.93 -24.47
N PHE A 318 -8.30 -9.07 -23.64
CA PHE A 318 -7.78 -8.69 -22.32
C PHE A 318 -8.50 -9.37 -21.15
N LYS A 319 -9.62 -10.08 -21.38
CA LYS A 319 -10.40 -10.71 -20.30
C LYS A 319 -9.60 -11.70 -19.47
N ASN A 320 -8.64 -12.38 -20.08
CA ASN A 320 -7.76 -13.35 -19.42
C ASN A 320 -6.36 -12.80 -19.12
N PHE A 321 -6.10 -11.53 -19.38
CA PHE A 321 -4.80 -10.92 -19.17
C PHE A 321 -4.47 -10.84 -17.66
N GLY A 322 -3.37 -11.48 -17.24
CA GLY A 322 -3.00 -11.57 -15.83
C GLY A 322 -3.86 -12.53 -15.00
N LYS A 323 -4.64 -13.41 -15.63
CA LYS A 323 -5.45 -14.41 -14.93
C LYS A 323 -4.59 -15.61 -14.53
N ILE A 324 -4.58 -15.93 -13.25
CA ILE A 324 -3.86 -17.09 -12.73
C ILE A 324 -4.65 -18.34 -13.06
N GLU A 325 -4.08 -19.23 -13.90
CA GLU A 325 -4.65 -20.55 -14.16
C GLU A 325 -4.45 -21.41 -12.89
N LYS A 326 -5.55 -21.80 -12.25
CA LYS A 326 -5.50 -22.79 -11.17
C LYS A 326 -5.19 -24.15 -11.85
N GLU A 327 -4.02 -24.72 -11.54
CA GLU A 327 -3.77 -26.10 -11.90
C GLU A 327 -4.91 -26.97 -11.36
N GLU A 328 -5.58 -27.72 -12.25
CA GLU A 328 -6.50 -28.80 -11.87
C GLU A 328 -5.72 -29.98 -11.26
N ASN A 329 -5.04 -29.73 -10.16
CA ASN A 329 -4.32 -30.76 -9.40
C ASN A 329 -5.24 -31.52 -8.43
N SER A 330 -6.56 -31.64 -8.77
CA SER A 330 -7.49 -32.47 -8.00
C SER A 330 -7.45 -33.96 -8.40
N LYS A 331 -6.83 -34.33 -9.53
CA LYS A 331 -6.77 -35.76 -9.95
C LYS A 331 -5.55 -36.52 -9.44
N ALA A 332 -4.40 -35.86 -9.23
CA ALA A 332 -3.20 -36.55 -8.71
C ALA A 332 -3.31 -36.86 -7.19
N ASN A 333 -3.83 -35.95 -6.40
CA ASN A 333 -3.99 -36.17 -4.94
C ASN A 333 -5.09 -37.21 -4.58
N ASN A 334 -6.04 -37.49 -5.48
CA ASN A 334 -7.01 -38.56 -5.27
C ASN A 334 -6.47 -39.95 -5.68
N ALA A 335 -5.50 -40.03 -6.59
CA ALA A 335 -4.82 -41.25 -6.95
C ALA A 335 -3.84 -41.73 -5.85
N GLU A 336 -3.09 -40.82 -5.22
CA GLU A 336 -2.24 -41.14 -4.07
C GLU A 336 -3.03 -41.52 -2.83
N LYS A 337 -4.16 -40.86 -2.54
CA LYS A 337 -5.06 -41.28 -1.45
C LYS A 337 -5.80 -42.57 -1.71
N ALA A 338 -6.04 -42.94 -2.97
CA ALA A 338 -6.61 -44.23 -3.32
C ALA A 338 -5.59 -45.35 -3.18
N ASN A 339 -4.31 -45.14 -3.55
CA ASN A 339 -3.23 -46.12 -3.36
C ASN A 339 -2.88 -46.31 -1.87
N ALA A 340 -2.81 -45.25 -1.08
CA ALA A 340 -2.56 -45.36 0.36
C ALA A 340 -3.68 -46.09 1.14
N LYS A 341 -4.94 -46.13 0.64
CA LYS A 341 -6.03 -46.93 1.19
C LYS A 341 -6.01 -48.39 0.75
N SER A 342 -5.39 -48.70 -0.39
CA SER A 342 -5.19 -50.05 -0.89
C SER A 342 -4.13 -50.81 -0.07
N ASP A 343 -3.02 -50.13 0.23
CA ASP A 343 -1.91 -50.76 0.97
C ASP A 343 -2.24 -51.04 2.46
N ASN A 344 -3.11 -50.20 3.07
CA ASN A 344 -3.53 -50.39 4.45
C ASN A 344 -4.57 -51.52 4.61
N LYS A 345 -5.29 -51.92 3.55
CA LYS A 345 -6.21 -53.05 3.60
C LYS A 345 -5.50 -54.43 3.43
N THR A 346 -4.31 -54.40 2.82
CA THR A 346 -3.50 -55.64 2.65
C THR A 346 -2.69 -55.94 3.90
N ALA A 347 -2.28 -54.94 4.66
CA ALA A 347 -1.57 -55.09 5.93
C ALA A 347 -2.47 -55.60 7.06
N GLU A 348 -3.77 -55.27 7.08
CA GLU A 348 -4.70 -55.66 8.11
C GLU A 348 -5.20 -57.14 7.95
N LYS A 349 -5.10 -57.70 6.74
CA LYS A 349 -5.41 -59.12 6.49
C LYS A 349 -4.26 -60.10 6.84
N ALA A 350 -3.01 -59.62 6.88
CA ALA A 350 -1.86 -60.46 7.22
C ALA A 350 -1.64 -60.64 8.74
N ASN A 351 -2.32 -59.85 9.58
CA ASN A 351 -2.13 -59.88 11.03
C ASN A 351 -3.26 -60.60 11.79
N LYS A 352 -4.17 -61.30 11.07
CA LYS A 352 -5.24 -62.13 11.66
C LYS A 352 -5.06 -63.63 11.48
N THR A 353 -3.86 -64.06 11.05
CA THR A 353 -3.55 -65.53 10.95
C THR A 353 -2.15 -65.77 11.53
N LYS A 354 -2.02 -65.60 12.83
CA LYS A 354 -1.01 -66.21 13.67
C LYS A 354 -1.53 -66.25 15.07
#